data_7c72f65563b80d9143e77fe184e9f353
#
_entry.id   7c72f65563b80d9143e77fe184e9f353
#
_cell.length_a   1.000
_cell.length_b   1.000
_cell.length_c   1.000
_cell.angle_alpha   90.00
_cell.angle_beta   90.00
_cell.angle_gamma   90.00
#
_symmetry.space_group_name_H-M   'P 1'
#
loop_
_entity.id
_entity.type
_entity.pdbx_description
1 polymer ?
#
loop_
_entity_poly.entity_id
_entity_poly.type
_entity_poly.pdbx_seq_one_letter_code
_entity_poly.pdbx_strand_id
1 'polypeptide(L)'
;RFFFGEKNFWSLKASNQSLLRLNETAIIFQQYNLIPCLNVRENIEFQSRINNKHDSDYISAIIKDLQLGRLTEEWPENLSGGEQQRVAIARALAAQPKILFADEPTGSLDEKNSKLVLNMLLNINKKYNTILVVVTHSLAIASKLEVCLELKSKKVSTK
;
A
#
# COMPACT_ATOMS: atom_id res chain seq x y z
N ARG A 1 -6.44 2.22 21.92
CA ARG A 1 -7.23 3.31 21.30
C ARG A 1 -6.53 3.74 20.02
N PHE A 2 -7.28 3.99 18.95
CA PHE A 2 -6.75 4.45 17.68
C PHE A 2 -7.23 5.89 17.42
N PHE A 3 -6.28 6.81 17.28
CA PHE A 3 -6.55 8.22 17.01
C PHE A 3 -6.06 8.58 15.62
N PHE A 4 -6.85 9.34 14.89
CA PHE A 4 -6.45 9.99 13.65
C PHE A 4 -6.44 11.51 13.88
N GLY A 5 -5.26 12.08 14.10
CA GLY A 5 -5.11 13.38 14.71
C GLY A 5 -5.74 13.39 16.12
N GLU A 6 -6.59 14.35 16.40
CA GLU A 6 -7.31 14.45 17.70
C GLU A 6 -8.57 13.55 17.77
N LYS A 7 -8.99 12.94 16.66
CA LYS A 7 -10.23 12.16 16.59
C LYS A 7 -10.00 10.71 17.00
N ASN A 8 -10.67 10.25 18.04
CA ASN A 8 -10.73 8.83 18.37
C ASN A 8 -11.58 8.11 17.31
N PHE A 9 -10.96 7.22 16.51
CA PHE A 9 -11.61 6.48 15.43
C PHE A 9 -12.87 5.72 15.91
N TRP A 10 -12.78 5.08 17.07
CA TRP A 10 -13.86 4.24 17.60
C TRP A 10 -15.06 5.03 18.14
N SER A 11 -14.91 6.34 18.37
CA SER A 11 -16.02 7.21 18.78
C SER A 11 -16.77 7.83 17.59
N LEU A 12 -16.28 7.63 16.37
CA LEU A 12 -16.92 8.14 15.16
C LEU A 12 -18.12 7.28 14.76
N LYS A 13 -19.13 7.90 14.16
CA LYS A 13 -20.23 7.18 13.50
C LYS A 13 -19.67 6.31 12.37
N ALA A 14 -20.31 5.17 12.08
CA ALA A 14 -19.87 4.20 11.07
C ALA A 14 -19.63 4.85 9.68
N SER A 15 -20.50 5.77 9.27
CA SER A 15 -20.34 6.54 8.01
C SER A 15 -19.04 7.36 8.00
N ASN A 16 -18.70 8.02 9.11
CA ASN A 16 -17.48 8.82 9.22
C ASN A 16 -16.23 7.94 9.28
N GLN A 17 -16.31 6.77 9.91
CA GLN A 17 -15.23 5.77 9.88
C GLN A 17 -14.97 5.29 8.45
N SER A 18 -16.03 5.03 7.66
CA SER A 18 -15.91 4.60 6.27
C SER A 18 -15.33 5.69 5.38
N LEU A 19 -15.76 6.94 5.54
CA LEU A 19 -15.18 8.08 4.83
C LEU A 19 -13.71 8.31 5.18
N LEU A 20 -13.34 8.15 6.44
CA LEU A 20 -11.95 8.27 6.87
C LEU A 20 -11.08 7.17 6.24
N ARG A 21 -11.57 5.90 6.26
CA ARG A 21 -10.87 4.80 5.57
C ARG A 21 -10.72 5.07 4.09
N LEU A 22 -11.78 5.49 3.41
CA LEU A 22 -11.77 5.74 1.98
C LEU A 22 -10.77 6.85 1.59
N ASN A 23 -10.75 7.94 2.35
CA ASN A 23 -10.01 9.14 1.96
C ASN A 23 -8.59 9.22 2.50
N GLU A 24 -8.32 8.58 3.64
CA GLU A 24 -7.07 8.81 4.38
C GLU A 24 -6.19 7.56 4.47
N THR A 25 -6.73 6.38 4.17
CA THR A 25 -5.97 5.14 4.29
C THR A 25 -6.02 4.31 3.02
N ALA A 26 -4.96 3.53 2.78
CA ALA A 26 -4.96 2.49 1.77
C ALA A 26 -4.31 1.22 2.34
N ILE A 27 -4.63 0.07 1.75
CA ILE A 27 -4.11 -1.23 2.20
C ILE A 27 -3.49 -1.96 1.02
N ILE A 28 -2.28 -2.47 1.24
CA ILE A 28 -1.60 -3.44 0.38
C ILE A 28 -1.72 -4.79 1.07
N PHE A 29 -2.30 -5.77 0.38
CA PHE A 29 -2.49 -7.12 0.89
C PHE A 29 -1.36 -8.04 0.44
N GLN A 30 -1.17 -9.15 1.14
CA GLN A 30 -0.26 -10.23 0.74
C GLN A 30 -0.66 -10.84 -0.62
N GLN A 31 -1.96 -11.08 -0.81
CA GLN A 31 -2.52 -11.36 -2.13
C GLN A 31 -2.78 -10.02 -2.83
N TYR A 32 -2.32 -9.88 -4.05
CA TYR A 32 -2.31 -8.58 -4.77
C TYR A 32 -3.69 -7.98 -4.98
N ASN A 33 -4.75 -8.83 -5.00
CA ASN A 33 -6.16 -8.44 -5.16
C ASN A 33 -6.37 -7.47 -6.34
N LEU A 34 -5.65 -7.70 -7.45
CA LEU A 34 -5.89 -6.96 -8.69
C LEU A 34 -7.23 -7.35 -9.28
N ILE A 35 -7.88 -6.41 -9.93
CA ILE A 35 -9.16 -6.61 -10.58
C ILE A 35 -8.88 -7.25 -11.95
N PRO A 36 -9.30 -8.51 -12.19
CA PRO A 36 -8.88 -9.26 -13.37
C PRO A 36 -9.38 -8.69 -14.69
N CYS A 37 -10.53 -8.01 -14.68
CA CYS A 37 -11.14 -7.39 -15.86
C CYS A 37 -10.66 -5.95 -16.13
N LEU A 38 -9.61 -5.50 -15.46
CA LEU A 38 -8.97 -4.21 -15.66
C LEU A 38 -7.50 -4.41 -16.00
N ASN A 39 -6.97 -3.65 -16.96
CA ASN A 39 -5.54 -3.61 -17.22
C ASN A 39 -4.76 -2.96 -16.06
N VAL A 40 -3.43 -2.91 -16.17
CA VAL A 40 -2.57 -2.32 -15.12
C VAL A 40 -2.91 -0.86 -14.85
N ARG A 41 -3.06 -0.03 -15.89
CA ARG A 41 -3.41 1.38 -15.74
C ARG A 41 -4.74 1.55 -15.03
N GLU A 42 -5.76 0.85 -15.47
CA GLU A 42 -7.10 0.90 -14.91
C GLU A 42 -7.12 0.42 -13.45
N ASN A 43 -6.37 -0.66 -13.13
CA ASN A 43 -6.19 -1.10 -11.76
C ASN A 43 -5.58 -0.01 -10.87
N ILE A 44 -4.54 0.70 -11.34
CA ILE A 44 -3.89 1.77 -10.59
C ILE A 44 -4.86 2.94 -10.37
N GLU A 45 -5.59 3.35 -11.39
CA GLU A 45 -6.50 4.49 -11.34
C GLU A 45 -7.79 4.21 -10.56
N PHE A 46 -8.17 2.94 -10.40
CA PHE A 46 -9.46 2.52 -9.86
C PHE A 46 -9.80 3.20 -8.53
N GLN A 47 -8.91 3.11 -7.54
CA GLN A 47 -9.18 3.65 -6.21
C GLN A 47 -9.22 5.18 -6.20
N SER A 48 -8.36 5.84 -6.98
CA SER A 48 -8.33 7.31 -7.09
C SER A 48 -9.57 7.88 -7.75
N ARG A 49 -10.17 7.13 -8.69
CA ARG A 49 -11.44 7.49 -9.32
C ARG A 49 -12.62 7.38 -8.35
N ILE A 50 -12.67 6.34 -7.51
CA ILE A 50 -13.72 6.14 -6.51
C ILE A 50 -13.74 7.25 -5.46
N ASN A 51 -12.58 7.68 -5.00
CA ASN A 51 -12.48 8.72 -3.97
C ASN A 51 -12.30 10.14 -4.50
N ASN A 52 -12.52 10.35 -5.81
CA ASN A 52 -12.42 11.64 -6.50
C ASN A 52 -11.07 12.34 -6.33
N LYS A 53 -9.98 11.57 -6.24
CA LYS A 53 -8.59 12.05 -6.14
C LYS A 53 -7.77 11.72 -7.38
N HIS A 54 -8.42 11.50 -8.53
CA HIS A 54 -7.72 11.16 -9.76
C HIS A 54 -6.86 12.34 -10.23
N ASP A 55 -5.55 12.11 -10.32
CA ASP A 55 -4.53 13.05 -10.78
C ASP A 55 -3.61 12.29 -11.73
N SER A 56 -3.67 12.62 -13.01
CA SER A 56 -2.94 11.92 -14.08
C SER A 56 -1.43 12.08 -13.97
N ASP A 57 -0.95 13.26 -13.54
CA ASP A 57 0.48 13.55 -13.41
C ASP A 57 1.07 12.81 -12.20
N TYR A 58 0.34 12.82 -11.09
CA TYR A 58 0.69 12.07 -9.89
C TYR A 58 0.74 10.57 -10.17
N ILE A 59 -0.26 10.02 -10.88
CA ILE A 59 -0.31 8.60 -11.27
C ILE A 59 0.84 8.26 -12.22
N SER A 60 1.15 9.12 -13.19
CA SER A 60 2.27 8.92 -14.11
C SER A 60 3.61 8.88 -13.38
N ALA A 61 3.79 9.72 -12.36
CA ALA A 61 4.98 9.69 -11.51
C ALA A 61 5.08 8.37 -10.72
N ILE A 62 3.98 7.86 -10.15
CA ILE A 62 3.94 6.56 -9.46
C ILE A 62 4.30 5.41 -10.41
N ILE A 63 3.70 5.39 -11.61
CA ILE A 63 3.97 4.37 -12.64
C ILE A 63 5.45 4.34 -12.98
N LYS A 64 6.08 5.51 -13.12
CA LYS A 64 7.52 5.64 -13.39
C LYS A 64 8.35 5.12 -12.22
N ASP A 65 8.07 5.55 -11.00
CA ASP A 65 8.81 5.18 -9.79
C ASP A 65 8.76 3.66 -9.51
N LEU A 66 7.63 3.03 -9.82
CA LEU A 66 7.43 1.59 -9.67
C LEU A 66 7.83 0.78 -10.91
N GLN A 67 8.39 1.44 -11.93
CA GLN A 67 8.88 0.80 -13.18
C GLN A 67 7.77 0.01 -13.90
N LEU A 68 6.57 0.56 -13.95
CA LEU A 68 5.39 -0.08 -14.55
C LEU A 68 5.09 0.43 -15.97
N GLY A 69 5.86 1.40 -16.50
CA GLY A 69 5.51 2.11 -17.73
C GLY A 69 5.29 1.20 -18.94
N ARG A 70 6.02 0.08 -19.04
CA ARG A 70 5.88 -0.89 -20.15
C ARG A 70 4.73 -1.87 -19.95
N LEU A 71 4.13 -1.90 -18.78
CA LEU A 71 3.12 -2.87 -18.37
C LEU A 71 1.72 -2.25 -18.28
N THR A 72 1.56 -0.97 -18.57
CA THR A 72 0.30 -0.23 -18.35
C THR A 72 -0.91 -0.83 -19.07
N GLU A 73 -0.69 -1.41 -20.25
CA GLU A 73 -1.73 -2.03 -21.09
C GLU A 73 -1.88 -3.55 -20.82
N GLU A 74 -0.98 -4.15 -20.00
CA GLU A 74 -1.04 -5.57 -19.67
C GLU A 74 -2.17 -5.90 -18.71
N TRP A 75 -2.58 -7.16 -18.74
CA TRP A 75 -3.59 -7.70 -17.84
C TRP A 75 -2.92 -8.37 -16.63
N PRO A 76 -3.58 -8.43 -15.46
CA PRO A 76 -3.01 -9.03 -14.25
C PRO A 76 -2.45 -10.45 -14.44
N GLU A 77 -3.08 -11.27 -15.27
CA GLU A 77 -2.68 -12.65 -15.55
C GLU A 77 -1.34 -12.76 -16.28
N ASN A 78 -0.92 -11.73 -17.01
CA ASN A 78 0.34 -11.68 -17.75
C ASN A 78 1.53 -11.23 -16.88
N LEU A 79 1.27 -10.81 -15.64
CA LEU A 79 2.28 -10.23 -14.75
C LEU A 79 2.90 -11.29 -13.83
N SER A 80 4.22 -11.18 -13.64
CA SER A 80 4.90 -11.88 -12.54
C SER A 80 4.39 -11.40 -11.17
N GLY A 81 4.56 -12.20 -10.12
CA GLY A 81 4.13 -11.84 -8.76
C GLY A 81 4.71 -10.51 -8.27
N GLY A 82 6.00 -10.24 -8.59
CA GLY A 82 6.62 -8.96 -8.24
C GLY A 82 6.03 -7.77 -9.00
N GLU A 83 5.60 -7.95 -10.25
CA GLU A 83 4.90 -6.93 -11.03
C GLU A 83 3.50 -6.68 -10.49
N GLN A 84 2.75 -7.75 -10.19
CA GLN A 84 1.43 -7.64 -9.57
C GLN A 84 1.48 -6.89 -8.24
N GLN A 85 2.50 -7.16 -7.41
CA GLN A 85 2.70 -6.44 -6.15
C GLN A 85 3.00 -4.96 -6.39
N ARG A 86 3.83 -4.62 -7.37
CA ARG A 86 4.09 -3.21 -7.71
C ARG A 86 2.83 -2.50 -8.21
N VAL A 87 1.97 -3.17 -8.97
CA VAL A 87 0.66 -2.63 -9.39
C VAL A 87 -0.26 -2.41 -8.18
N ALA A 88 -0.31 -3.35 -7.23
CA ALA A 88 -1.09 -3.20 -6.00
C ALA A 88 -0.61 -2.01 -5.15
N ILE A 89 0.71 -1.81 -5.06
CA ILE A 89 1.32 -0.64 -4.41
C ILE A 89 0.93 0.65 -5.14
N ALA A 90 1.05 0.68 -6.48
CA ALA A 90 0.69 1.83 -7.30
C ALA A 90 -0.77 2.23 -7.09
N ARG A 91 -1.69 1.26 -7.11
CA ARG A 91 -3.13 1.46 -6.86
C ARG A 91 -3.39 2.08 -5.48
N ALA A 92 -2.72 1.55 -4.46
CA ALA A 92 -2.86 2.06 -3.10
C ALA A 92 -2.37 3.52 -2.97
N LEU A 93 -1.25 3.85 -3.60
CA LEU A 93 -0.68 5.20 -3.61
C LEU A 93 -1.50 6.19 -4.44
N ALA A 94 -2.06 5.76 -5.57
CA ALA A 94 -2.90 6.60 -6.43
C ALA A 94 -4.11 7.18 -5.68
N ALA A 95 -4.55 6.54 -4.61
CA ALA A 95 -5.57 7.05 -3.69
C ALA A 95 -5.10 8.23 -2.81
N GLN A 96 -3.84 8.60 -2.86
CA GLN A 96 -3.21 9.65 -2.05
C GLN A 96 -3.50 9.50 -0.54
N PRO A 97 -3.19 8.33 0.04
CA PRO A 97 -3.48 8.07 1.44
C PRO A 97 -2.49 8.80 2.36
N LYS A 98 -2.92 9.19 3.57
CA LYS A 98 -2.02 9.64 4.63
C LYS A 98 -1.35 8.46 5.33
N ILE A 99 -2.04 7.31 5.40
CA ILE A 99 -1.53 6.08 6.00
C ILE A 99 -1.66 4.94 4.99
N LEU A 100 -0.56 4.27 4.73
CA LEU A 100 -0.47 3.07 3.91
C LEU A 100 -0.21 1.87 4.80
N PHE A 101 -1.18 0.98 4.92
CA PHE A 101 -1.01 -0.30 5.58
C PHE A 101 -0.50 -1.33 4.58
N ALA A 102 0.47 -2.14 4.97
CA ALA A 102 1.01 -3.22 4.17
C ALA A 102 1.00 -4.51 4.99
N ASP A 103 0.14 -5.45 4.63
CA ASP A 103 0.00 -6.73 5.28
C ASP A 103 0.80 -7.78 4.52
N GLU A 104 1.91 -8.23 5.11
CA GLU A 104 2.87 -9.17 4.52
C GLU A 104 3.21 -8.84 3.05
N PRO A 105 3.64 -7.59 2.72
CA PRO A 105 3.70 -7.09 1.35
C PRO A 105 4.69 -7.83 0.44
N THR A 106 5.48 -8.73 0.99
CA THR A 106 6.46 -9.54 0.25
C THR A 106 6.34 -11.04 0.51
N GLY A 107 5.32 -11.46 1.26
CA GLY A 107 5.17 -12.85 1.72
C GLY A 107 4.99 -13.90 0.62
N SER A 108 4.52 -13.49 -0.56
CA SER A 108 4.33 -14.36 -1.73
C SER A 108 5.45 -14.22 -2.78
N LEU A 109 6.52 -13.47 -2.49
CA LEU A 109 7.60 -13.18 -3.42
C LEU A 109 8.88 -13.97 -3.07
N ASP A 110 9.68 -14.26 -4.09
CA ASP A 110 11.05 -14.75 -3.88
C ASP A 110 11.93 -13.68 -3.20
N GLU A 111 13.08 -14.08 -2.69
CA GLU A 111 13.98 -13.21 -1.92
C GLU A 111 14.43 -11.96 -2.69
N LYS A 112 14.72 -12.09 -3.98
CA LYS A 112 15.17 -10.98 -4.85
C LYS A 112 14.06 -9.95 -5.02
N ASN A 113 12.87 -10.39 -5.40
CA ASN A 113 11.70 -9.53 -5.57
C ASN A 113 11.24 -8.92 -4.24
N SER A 114 11.32 -9.68 -3.13
CA SER A 114 11.02 -9.17 -1.78
C SER A 114 11.90 -7.98 -1.41
N LYS A 115 13.22 -8.07 -1.63
CA LYS A 115 14.16 -6.98 -1.37
C LYS A 115 13.86 -5.75 -2.24
N LEU A 116 13.57 -5.99 -3.54
CA LEU A 116 13.23 -4.93 -4.48
C LEU A 116 11.98 -4.17 -4.05
N VAL A 117 10.88 -4.89 -3.83
CA VAL A 117 9.58 -4.32 -3.45
C VAL A 117 9.66 -3.58 -2.11
N LEU A 118 10.36 -4.13 -1.12
CA LEU A 118 10.54 -3.47 0.16
C LEU A 118 11.30 -2.15 0.03
N ASN A 119 12.40 -2.14 -0.74
CA ASN A 119 13.17 -0.91 -0.97
C ASN A 119 12.32 0.14 -1.72
N MET A 120 11.50 -0.28 -2.69
CA MET A 120 10.56 0.60 -3.36
C MET A 120 9.55 1.19 -2.38
N LEU A 121 8.93 0.38 -1.52
CA LEU A 121 7.99 0.83 -0.50
C LEU A 121 8.59 1.89 0.44
N LEU A 122 9.82 1.65 0.94
CA LEU A 122 10.51 2.57 1.83
C LEU A 122 10.85 3.91 1.16
N ASN A 123 11.26 3.88 -0.12
CA ASN A 123 11.58 5.10 -0.88
C ASN A 123 10.31 5.91 -1.20
N ILE A 124 9.25 5.24 -1.60
CA ILE A 124 7.96 5.82 -1.94
C ILE A 124 7.31 6.48 -0.73
N ASN A 125 7.35 5.83 0.44
CA ASN A 125 6.86 6.38 1.69
C ASN A 125 7.44 7.78 1.96
N LYS A 126 8.76 7.94 1.81
CA LYS A 126 9.45 9.23 1.98
C LYS A 126 9.06 10.23 0.91
N LYS A 127 9.03 9.81 -0.36
CA LYS A 127 8.74 10.69 -1.51
C LYS A 127 7.32 11.24 -1.49
N TYR A 128 6.33 10.40 -1.13
CA TYR A 128 4.91 10.76 -1.15
C TYR A 128 4.36 11.20 0.21
N ASN A 129 5.24 11.36 1.21
CA ASN A 129 4.90 11.82 2.56
C ASN A 129 3.74 11.02 3.19
N THR A 130 3.80 9.68 3.06
CA THR A 130 2.79 8.75 3.55
C THR A 130 3.32 8.01 4.77
N ILE A 131 2.55 7.84 5.82
CA ILE A 131 2.92 7.00 6.96
C ILE A 131 2.78 5.54 6.53
N LEU A 132 3.89 4.77 6.56
CA LEU A 132 3.89 3.35 6.23
C LEU A 132 3.80 2.50 7.50
N VAL A 133 2.79 1.64 7.58
CA VAL A 133 2.62 0.65 8.63
C VAL A 133 2.70 -0.74 8.02
N VAL A 134 3.74 -1.49 8.34
CA VAL A 134 3.96 -2.84 7.83
C VAL A 134 3.63 -3.87 8.91
N VAL A 135 2.77 -4.81 8.58
CA VAL A 135 2.56 -6.02 9.38
C VAL A 135 3.36 -7.15 8.74
N THR A 136 4.27 -7.76 9.50
CA THR A 136 5.11 -8.85 8.99
C THR A 136 5.62 -9.75 10.11
N HIS A 137 5.83 -11.02 9.79
CA HIS A 137 6.55 -11.96 10.65
C HIS A 137 8.06 -12.01 10.34
N SER A 138 8.52 -11.32 9.29
CA SER A 138 9.93 -11.29 8.89
C SER A 138 10.72 -10.28 9.69
N LEU A 139 11.65 -10.77 10.54
CA LEU A 139 12.58 -9.92 11.28
C LEU A 139 13.49 -9.10 10.36
N ALA A 140 13.81 -9.63 9.18
CA ALA A 140 14.63 -8.94 8.19
C ALA A 140 13.91 -7.71 7.59
N ILE A 141 12.59 -7.74 7.49
CA ILE A 141 11.78 -6.57 7.09
C ILE A 141 11.64 -5.61 8.27
N ALA A 142 11.27 -6.13 9.44
CA ALA A 142 11.06 -5.31 10.63
C ALA A 142 12.30 -4.47 11.00
N SER A 143 13.51 -5.04 10.85
CA SER A 143 14.77 -4.34 11.13
C SER A 143 15.08 -3.14 10.20
N LYS A 144 14.37 -3.00 9.09
CA LYS A 144 14.54 -1.88 8.14
C LYS A 144 13.56 -0.73 8.40
N LEU A 145 12.62 -0.89 9.32
CA LEU A 145 11.65 0.13 9.70
C LEU A 145 12.15 0.92 10.90
N GLU A 146 11.77 2.20 10.97
CA GLU A 146 12.23 3.12 12.02
C GLU A 146 11.69 2.74 13.41
N VAL A 147 10.48 2.20 13.47
CA VAL A 147 9.82 1.77 14.71
C VAL A 147 9.32 0.35 14.54
N CYS A 148 9.64 -0.51 15.49
CA CYS A 148 9.16 -1.87 15.53
C CYS A 148 8.31 -2.10 16.79
N LEU A 149 7.07 -2.57 16.57
CA LEU A 149 6.15 -2.97 17.62
C LEU A 149 5.97 -4.49 17.57
N GLU A 150 6.14 -5.14 18.70
CA GLU A 150 5.92 -6.59 18.80
C GLU A 150 4.59 -6.87 19.49
N LEU A 151 3.75 -7.71 18.86
CA LEU A 151 2.49 -8.17 19.42
C LEU A 151 2.69 -9.54 20.07
N LYS A 152 2.74 -9.60 21.41
CA LYS A 152 2.80 -10.83 22.18
C LYS A 152 1.61 -10.93 23.13
N SER A 153 0.94 -12.09 23.14
CA SER A 153 -0.16 -12.38 24.09
C SER A 153 -1.21 -11.25 24.20
N LYS A 154 -1.62 -10.69 23.04
CA LYS A 154 -2.56 -9.55 22.93
C LYS A 154 -2.04 -8.23 23.53
N LYS A 155 -0.75 -8.12 23.83
CA LYS A 155 -0.11 -6.87 24.27
C LYS A 155 0.87 -6.39 23.21
N VAL A 156 0.92 -5.08 23.00
CA VAL A 156 1.88 -4.42 22.11
C VAL A 156 3.02 -3.88 22.94
N SER A 157 4.26 -4.17 22.56
CA SER A 157 5.47 -3.61 23.15
C SER A 157 6.38 -3.04 22.05
N THR A 158 7.09 -1.98 22.35
CA THR A 158 8.20 -1.48 21.52
C THR A 158 9.41 -2.39 21.72
N LYS A 159 10.08 -2.68 20.62
CA LYS A 159 11.31 -3.46 20.62
C LYS A 159 12.52 -2.54 20.50
#